data_12d2fa050051fc2de977f76a732de563
#
_entry.id   12d2fa050051fc2de977f76a732de563
#
_cell.length_a   1.000
_cell.length_b   1.000
_cell.length_c   1.000
_cell.angle_alpha   90.00
_cell.angle_beta   90.00
_cell.angle_gamma   90.00
#
_symmetry.space_group_name_H-M   'P 1'
#
loop_
_entity.id
_entity.type
_entity.pdbx_description
1 polymer ?
#
loop_
_entity_poly.entity_id
_entity_poly.type
_entity_poly.pdbx_seq_one_letter_code
_entity_poly.pdbx_strand_id
1 'polypeptide(L)'
;MRTPKIFNCRTSKTGATTPVTVIVTKYTNPETLAILLKCAESPWEDFAVITVNLVNSPYGDGQYQDESHAYIDTNNCPWAEDFLQENGIAKPDPRDIYGMSGYCTYPLYEFAPGYRLISLNKSSK
;
A
#
# COMPACT_ATOMS: atom_id res chain seq x y z
N MET A 1 -17.50 -0.84 18.10
CA MET A 1 -16.33 -1.19 17.29
C MET A 1 -16.76 -1.52 15.88
N ARG A 2 -16.01 -1.05 14.92
CA ARG A 2 -16.37 -1.20 13.53
C ARG A 2 -15.79 -2.49 12.95
N THR A 3 -16.61 -3.22 12.20
CA THR A 3 -16.14 -4.40 11.50
C THR A 3 -15.25 -3.99 10.34
N PRO A 4 -14.06 -4.59 10.20
CA PRO A 4 -13.20 -4.27 9.06
C PRO A 4 -13.88 -4.61 7.75
N LYS A 5 -13.66 -3.78 6.75
CA LYS A 5 -14.18 -4.02 5.42
C LYS A 5 -13.39 -5.14 4.75
N ILE A 6 -14.11 -6.07 4.14
CA ILE A 6 -13.49 -7.21 3.48
C ILE A 6 -13.52 -6.99 1.98
N PHE A 7 -12.37 -7.21 1.35
CA PHE A 7 -12.21 -7.12 -0.09
C PHE A 7 -11.87 -8.50 -0.65
N ASN A 8 -12.31 -8.76 -1.86
CA ASN A 8 -11.90 -9.98 -2.56
C ASN A 8 -10.67 -9.67 -3.40
N CYS A 9 -9.59 -10.39 -3.14
CA CYS A 9 -8.32 -10.17 -3.81
C CYS A 9 -8.04 -11.33 -4.77
N ARG A 10 -7.82 -10.99 -6.02
CA ARG A 10 -7.46 -11.96 -7.05
C ARG A 10 -5.99 -11.80 -7.40
N THR A 11 -5.21 -12.84 -7.18
CA THR A 11 -3.77 -12.79 -7.42
C THR A 11 -3.36 -13.34 -8.78
N SER A 12 -4.31 -13.92 -9.51
CA SER A 12 -4.06 -14.36 -10.88
C SER A 12 -5.34 -14.16 -11.70
N LYS A 13 -5.18 -14.10 -13.02
CA LYS A 13 -6.31 -13.83 -13.89
C LYS A 13 -7.39 -14.91 -13.84
N THR A 14 -6.97 -16.14 -13.59
CA THR A 14 -7.88 -17.28 -13.58
C THR A 14 -8.07 -17.88 -12.19
N GLY A 15 -7.40 -17.34 -11.19
CA GLY A 15 -7.46 -17.87 -9.84
C GLY A 15 -8.70 -17.43 -9.08
N ALA A 16 -8.99 -18.17 -8.03
CA ALA A 16 -10.05 -17.80 -7.11
C ALA A 16 -9.64 -16.55 -6.33
N THR A 17 -10.64 -15.83 -5.82
CA THR A 17 -10.38 -14.68 -4.97
C THR A 17 -10.19 -15.13 -3.54
N THR A 18 -9.43 -14.33 -2.79
CA THR A 18 -9.22 -14.54 -1.35
C THR A 18 -9.78 -13.33 -0.62
N PRO A 19 -10.62 -13.52 0.41
CA PRO A 19 -11.09 -12.39 1.20
C PRO A 19 -9.97 -11.86 2.08
N VAL A 20 -9.74 -10.55 2.00
CA VAL A 20 -8.66 -9.89 2.74
C VAL A 20 -9.17 -8.63 3.40
N THR A 21 -8.47 -8.19 4.45
CA THR A 21 -8.66 -6.87 5.04
C THR A 21 -7.41 -6.04 4.78
N VAL A 22 -7.61 -4.71 4.70
CA VAL A 22 -6.52 -3.77 4.44
C VAL A 22 -6.07 -3.19 5.78
N ILE A 23 -4.79 -3.32 6.07
CA ILE A 23 -4.20 -2.80 7.30
C ILE A 23 -3.32 -1.61 6.94
N VAL A 24 -3.64 -0.45 7.52
CA VAL A 24 -2.85 0.76 7.38
C VAL A 24 -1.87 0.80 8.52
N THR A 25 -0.59 0.83 8.20
CA THR A 25 0.47 0.91 9.19
C THR A 25 1.55 1.84 8.67
N LYS A 26 2.72 1.84 9.29
CA LYS A 26 3.75 2.80 8.94
C LYS A 26 5.13 2.16 8.97
N TYR A 27 6.00 2.70 8.12
CA TYR A 27 7.43 2.53 8.29
C TYR A 27 7.91 3.55 9.31
N THR A 28 9.08 3.32 9.88
CA THR A 28 9.66 4.24 10.86
C THR A 28 10.94 4.85 10.29
N ASN A 29 11.27 6.06 10.76
CA ASN A 29 12.50 6.79 10.44
C ASN A 29 12.72 7.02 8.94
N PRO A 30 11.88 7.81 8.28
CA PRO A 30 10.72 8.56 8.78
C PRO A 30 9.43 7.75 8.78
N GLU A 31 8.42 8.26 9.45
CA GLU A 31 7.11 7.62 9.48
C GLU A 31 6.40 7.88 8.16
N THR A 32 6.23 6.84 7.37
CA THR A 32 5.55 6.93 6.09
C THR A 32 4.60 5.74 5.95
N LEU A 33 3.67 5.88 5.03
CA LEU A 33 2.58 4.92 4.86
C LEU A 33 3.08 3.55 4.43
N ALA A 34 2.57 2.51 5.08
CA ALA A 34 2.78 1.13 4.69
C ALA A 34 1.43 0.42 4.71
N ILE A 35 1.19 -0.41 3.71
CA ILE A 35 -0.09 -1.12 3.56
C ILE A 35 0.19 -2.61 3.47
N LEU A 36 -0.52 -3.37 4.29
CA LEU A 36 -0.47 -4.81 4.19
C LEU A 36 -1.89 -5.37 4.15
N LEU A 37 -2.02 -6.56 3.61
CA LEU A 37 -3.28 -7.28 3.55
C LEU A 37 -3.20 -8.48 4.49
N LYS A 38 -4.27 -8.71 5.23
CA LYS A 38 -4.41 -9.88 6.08
C LYS A 38 -5.55 -10.73 5.55
N CYS A 39 -5.44 -12.04 5.78
CA CYS A 39 -6.53 -12.94 5.43
C CYS A 39 -7.73 -12.64 6.33
N ALA A 40 -8.89 -12.38 5.70
CA ALA A 40 -10.07 -12.03 6.49
C ALA A 40 -10.54 -13.17 7.38
N GLU A 41 -10.32 -14.40 6.93
CA GLU A 41 -10.75 -15.60 7.67
C GLU A 41 -9.72 -16.06 8.68
N SER A 42 -8.50 -15.52 8.60
CA SER A 42 -7.41 -15.83 9.54
C SER A 42 -6.64 -14.55 9.81
N PRO A 43 -7.20 -13.65 10.61
CA PRO A 43 -6.65 -12.29 10.74
C PRO A 43 -5.26 -12.23 11.35
N TRP A 44 -4.78 -13.34 11.95
CA TRP A 44 -3.40 -13.41 12.42
C TRP A 44 -2.41 -13.75 11.31
N GLU A 45 -2.89 -14.06 10.11
CA GLU A 45 -2.02 -14.40 8.98
C GLU A 45 -1.92 -13.23 8.03
N ASP A 46 -0.69 -12.84 7.70
CA ASP A 46 -0.45 -11.83 6.69
C ASP A 46 -0.66 -12.46 5.32
N PHE A 47 -1.39 -11.75 4.46
CA PHE A 47 -1.59 -12.20 3.09
C PHE A 47 -0.48 -11.64 2.20
N ALA A 48 -0.23 -10.34 2.27
CA ALA A 48 0.82 -9.70 1.48
C ALA A 48 1.10 -8.31 2.02
N VAL A 49 2.36 -7.88 1.93
CA VAL A 49 2.74 -6.48 2.11
C VAL A 49 2.83 -5.90 0.70
N ILE A 50 2.00 -4.92 0.39
CA ILE A 50 1.87 -4.44 -0.99
C ILE A 50 2.64 -3.15 -1.27
N THR A 51 3.30 -2.60 -0.26
CA THR A 51 4.13 -1.40 -0.43
C THR A 51 5.60 -1.75 -0.23
N VAL A 52 6.48 -0.89 -0.76
CA VAL A 52 7.92 -0.99 -0.51
C VAL A 52 8.40 0.34 0.04
N ASN A 53 9.45 0.27 0.87
CA ASN A 53 10.05 1.46 1.47
C ASN A 53 11.34 1.79 0.72
N LEU A 54 11.36 2.93 0.03
CA LEU A 54 12.50 3.37 -0.74
C LEU A 54 13.24 4.54 -0.09
N VAL A 55 13.14 4.66 1.24
CA VAL A 55 13.76 5.77 1.96
C VAL A 55 15.28 5.80 1.76
N ASN A 56 15.89 4.64 1.57
CA ASN A 56 17.34 4.55 1.38
C ASN A 56 17.74 4.47 -0.09
N SER A 57 16.82 4.74 -1.01
CA SER A 57 17.13 4.73 -2.43
C SER A 57 18.17 5.80 -2.76
N PRO A 58 19.23 5.46 -3.51
CA PRO A 58 20.24 6.46 -3.89
C PRO A 58 19.71 7.52 -4.84
N TYR A 59 18.51 7.34 -5.38
CA TYR A 59 17.91 8.28 -6.32
C TYR A 59 16.97 9.28 -5.65
N GLY A 60 16.90 9.27 -4.30
CA GLY A 60 16.05 10.20 -3.58
C GLY A 60 14.56 9.85 -3.64
N ASP A 61 14.23 8.61 -3.98
CA ASP A 61 12.83 8.20 -4.16
C ASP A 61 12.03 8.30 -2.86
N GLY A 62 12.69 8.16 -1.71
CA GLY A 62 12.00 8.21 -0.42
C GLY A 62 11.34 9.55 -0.13
N GLN A 63 11.75 10.62 -0.83
CA GLN A 63 11.19 11.95 -0.60
C GLN A 63 9.70 12.03 -0.95
N TYR A 64 9.23 11.12 -1.79
CA TYR A 64 7.83 11.11 -2.22
C TYR A 64 6.93 10.26 -1.32
N GLN A 65 7.52 9.51 -0.39
CA GLN A 65 6.74 8.73 0.58
C GLN A 65 6.29 9.64 1.71
N ASP A 66 5.00 9.56 2.06
CA ASP A 66 4.46 10.36 3.14
C ASP A 66 3.25 9.64 3.73
N GLU A 67 2.35 10.39 4.35
CA GLU A 67 1.16 9.83 5.02
C GLU A 67 0.16 9.25 4.04
N SER A 68 0.19 9.69 2.79
CA SER A 68 -0.81 9.32 1.81
C SER A 68 -0.23 8.71 0.54
N HIS A 69 1.09 8.66 0.42
CA HIS A 69 1.75 8.15 -0.79
C HIS A 69 2.71 7.04 -0.45
N ALA A 70 2.66 5.97 -1.24
CA ALA A 70 3.57 4.84 -1.07
C ALA A 70 3.83 4.20 -2.44
N TYR A 71 5.00 3.58 -2.55
CA TYR A 71 5.34 2.81 -3.75
C TYR A 71 4.73 1.42 -3.63
N ILE A 72 4.22 0.93 -4.74
CA ILE A 72 3.53 -0.38 -4.77
C ILE A 72 4.50 -1.46 -5.24
N ASP A 73 4.53 -2.56 -4.52
CA ASP A 73 5.45 -3.67 -4.78
C ASP A 73 4.91 -4.54 -5.92
N THR A 74 4.98 -4.01 -7.13
CA THR A 74 4.49 -4.72 -8.31
C THR A 74 5.38 -5.90 -8.68
N ASN A 75 6.59 -5.94 -8.13
CA ASN A 75 7.49 -7.05 -8.37
C ASN A 75 7.02 -8.33 -7.68
N ASN A 76 6.67 -8.23 -6.39
CA ASN A 76 6.16 -9.38 -5.64
C ASN A 76 4.66 -9.50 -5.71
N CYS A 77 3.97 -8.39 -5.96
CA CYS A 77 2.51 -8.35 -5.98
C CYS A 77 2.04 -7.74 -7.31
N PRO A 78 2.22 -8.44 -8.44
CA PRO A 78 1.83 -7.86 -9.74
C PRO A 78 0.34 -7.58 -9.87
N TRP A 79 -0.48 -8.16 -9.01
CA TRP A 79 -1.93 -7.95 -8.97
C TRP A 79 -2.32 -6.73 -8.13
N ALA A 80 -1.35 -6.10 -7.44
CA ALA A 80 -1.69 -5.07 -6.44
C ALA A 80 -2.30 -3.82 -7.07
N GLU A 81 -1.82 -3.41 -8.24
CA GLU A 81 -2.36 -2.20 -8.87
C GLU A 81 -3.84 -2.36 -9.20
N ASP A 82 -4.21 -3.48 -9.81
CA ASP A 82 -5.61 -3.73 -10.14
C ASP A 82 -6.46 -3.79 -8.87
N PHE A 83 -5.96 -4.47 -7.85
CA PHE A 83 -6.68 -4.59 -6.58
C PHE A 83 -6.96 -3.22 -5.98
N LEU A 84 -5.95 -2.36 -5.95
CA LEU A 84 -6.09 -1.03 -5.34
C LEU A 84 -7.07 -0.15 -6.12
N GLN A 85 -6.97 -0.18 -7.44
CA GLN A 85 -7.82 0.66 -8.28
C GLN A 85 -9.25 0.17 -8.33
N GLU A 86 -9.46 -1.13 -8.45
CA GLU A 86 -10.80 -1.71 -8.52
C GLU A 86 -11.60 -1.45 -7.25
N ASN A 87 -10.93 -1.38 -6.12
CA ASN A 87 -11.60 -1.22 -4.84
C ASN A 87 -11.57 0.21 -4.32
N GLY A 88 -11.06 1.15 -5.11
CA GLY A 88 -11.04 2.55 -4.73
C GLY A 88 -10.14 2.85 -3.55
N ILE A 89 -9.14 2.02 -3.31
CA ILE A 89 -8.23 2.18 -2.17
C ILE A 89 -7.14 3.18 -2.50
N ALA A 90 -6.61 3.11 -3.72
CA ALA A 90 -5.52 3.98 -4.15
C ALA A 90 -5.52 4.10 -5.67
N LYS A 91 -4.85 5.13 -6.16
CA LYS A 91 -4.72 5.38 -7.60
C LYS A 91 -3.30 5.80 -7.88
N PRO A 92 -2.82 5.65 -9.13
CA PRO A 92 -1.49 6.14 -9.47
C PRO A 92 -1.40 7.63 -9.21
N ASP A 93 -0.25 8.06 -8.68
CA ASP A 93 -0.01 9.48 -8.46
C ASP A 93 0.01 10.18 -9.82
N PRO A 94 -0.71 11.31 -9.96
CA PRO A 94 -0.81 11.97 -11.27
C PRO A 94 0.51 12.53 -11.80
N ARG A 95 1.54 12.63 -10.94
CA ARG A 95 2.87 13.08 -11.37
C ARG A 95 3.65 12.00 -12.11
N ASP A 96 3.13 10.76 -12.16
CA ASP A 96 3.75 9.63 -12.86
C ASP A 96 5.16 9.34 -12.35
N ILE A 97 5.27 9.23 -11.02
CA ILE A 97 6.54 9.02 -10.35
C ILE A 97 6.78 7.52 -10.14
N TYR A 98 7.99 7.07 -10.43
CA TYR A 98 8.43 5.69 -10.17
C TYR A 98 9.69 5.73 -9.33
N GLY A 99 9.79 4.81 -8.38
CA GLY A 99 11.00 4.63 -7.60
C GLY A 99 11.74 3.38 -8.03
N MET A 100 13.02 3.29 -7.69
CA MET A 100 13.86 2.18 -8.12
C MET A 100 14.57 1.54 -6.95
N SER A 101 14.67 0.22 -6.99
CA SER A 101 15.50 -0.55 -6.08
C SER A 101 16.11 -1.69 -6.89
N GLY A 102 17.43 -1.69 -7.04
CA GLY A 102 18.10 -2.65 -7.89
C GLY A 102 17.61 -2.53 -9.33
N TYR A 103 17.09 -3.62 -9.86
CA TYR A 103 16.57 -3.64 -11.23
C TYR A 103 15.06 -3.46 -11.29
N CYS A 104 14.42 -3.25 -10.14
CA CYS A 104 12.96 -3.14 -10.07
C CYS A 104 12.54 -1.68 -10.00
N THR A 105 11.43 -1.36 -10.65
CA THR A 105 10.79 -0.06 -10.55
C THR A 105 9.43 -0.24 -9.90
N TYR A 106 9.02 0.76 -9.12
CA TYR A 106 7.77 0.69 -8.37
C TYR A 106 6.98 1.98 -8.59
N PRO A 107 5.70 1.88 -8.96
CA PRO A 107 4.89 3.09 -9.15
C PRO A 107 4.50 3.71 -7.81
N LEU A 108 4.45 5.03 -7.78
CA LEU A 108 3.96 5.76 -6.62
C LEU A 108 2.44 5.87 -6.71
N TYR A 109 1.76 5.53 -5.63
CA TYR A 109 0.31 5.60 -5.54
C TYR A 109 -0.12 6.57 -4.45
N GLU A 110 -1.22 7.26 -4.71
CA GLU A 110 -1.88 8.11 -3.73
C GLU A 110 -3.06 7.35 -3.15
N PHE A 111 -3.11 7.25 -1.82
CA PHE A 111 -4.15 6.48 -1.15
C PHE A 111 -5.33 7.35 -0.77
N ALA A 112 -6.54 6.77 -0.84
CA ALA A 112 -7.77 7.46 -0.49
C ALA A 112 -7.77 7.80 1.00
N PRO A 113 -8.53 8.84 1.42
CA PRO A 113 -8.47 9.32 2.80
C PRO A 113 -8.69 8.26 3.88
N GLY A 114 -9.48 7.23 3.60
CA GLY A 114 -9.70 6.17 4.57
C GLY A 114 -8.50 5.23 4.76
N TYR A 115 -7.47 5.36 3.96
CA TYR A 115 -6.32 4.45 3.95
C TYR A 115 -5.00 5.19 4.13
N ARG A 116 -5.04 6.33 4.81
CA ARG A 116 -3.86 7.15 5.07
C ARG A 116 -3.48 7.08 6.54
N LEU A 117 -2.21 7.40 6.83
CA LEU A 117 -1.79 7.54 8.21
C LEU A 117 -2.48 8.74 8.83
N ILE A 118 -2.85 8.59 10.10
CA ILE A 118 -3.39 9.69 10.88
C ILE A 118 -2.27 10.18 11.78
N SER A 119 -1.88 11.44 11.59
CA SER A 119 -0.85 12.04 12.42
C SER A 119 -1.49 12.60 13.68
N LEU A 120 -1.02 12.14 14.83
CA LEU A 120 -1.52 12.65 16.09
C LEU A 120 -1.17 14.14 16.26
N ASN A 121 -0.04 14.54 15.70
CA ASN A 121 0.34 15.95 15.76
C ASN A 121 -0.63 16.82 14.98
N LYS A 122 -1.09 16.35 13.83
CA LYS A 122 -2.07 17.08 13.05
C LYS A 122 -3.43 17.08 13.72
N SER A 123 -3.81 15.96 14.29
CA SER A 123 -5.14 15.84 14.88
C SER A 123 -5.28 16.63 16.16
N SER A 124 -4.17 17.01 16.78
CA SER A 124 -4.21 17.78 18.01
C SER A 124 -4.46 19.26 17.76
N LYS A 125 -4.50 19.66 16.51
CA LYS A 125 -4.81 21.05 16.17
C LYS A 125 -6.32 21.24 16.10
#